data_40bf4adee9a451bc8e2c21102078b385
#
_entry.id   40bf4adee9a451bc8e2c21102078b385
#
_cell.length_a   1.000
_cell.length_b   1.000
_cell.length_c   1.000
_cell.angle_alpha   90.00
_cell.angle_beta   90.00
_cell.angle_gamma   90.00
#
_symmetry.space_group_name_H-M   'P 1'
#
loop_
_entity.id
_entity.type
_entity.pdbx_description
1 polymer ?
#
loop_
_entity_poly.entity_id
_entity_poly.type
_entity_poly.pdbx_seq_one_letter_code
_entity_poly.pdbx_strand_id
1 'polypeptide(L)'
;MPIFARGVDDHGKEFLEFTSTLNLSAGGALLAMRRPIAPAAEVLLEIPAAPLPRLSQVPEFIRRLPAKVLRVTPSESAYLWALRFRHRVPLGW
;
A
#
# COMPACT_ATOMS: atom_id res chain seq x y z
N MET A 1 9.36 3.25 3.60
CA MET A 1 8.79 2.45 4.70
C MET A 1 8.34 1.12 4.15
N PRO A 2 8.69 0.01 4.79
CA PRO A 2 8.26 -1.31 4.32
C PRO A 2 6.76 -1.48 4.52
N ILE A 3 6.13 -2.15 3.56
CA ILE A 3 4.68 -2.36 3.57
C ILE A 3 4.33 -3.61 2.77
N PHE A 4 3.27 -4.31 3.19
CA PHE A 4 2.67 -5.38 2.39
C PHE A 4 1.45 -4.82 1.68
N ALA A 5 1.29 -5.21 0.41
CA ALA A 5 0.09 -4.91 -0.34
C ALA A 5 -0.56 -6.23 -0.74
N ARG A 6 -1.85 -6.38 -0.45
CA ARG A 6 -2.60 -7.57 -0.86
C ARG A 6 -3.88 -7.19 -1.56
N GLY A 7 -4.32 -8.05 -2.44
CA GLY A 7 -5.53 -7.83 -3.20
C GLY A 7 -5.73 -8.91 -4.24
N VAL A 8 -6.51 -8.57 -5.27
CA VAL A 8 -6.77 -9.45 -6.41
C VAL A 8 -6.33 -8.69 -7.66
N ASP A 9 -5.50 -9.35 -8.48
CA ASP A 9 -4.98 -8.71 -9.68
C ASP A 9 -5.97 -8.77 -10.84
N ASP A 10 -5.54 -8.28 -12.03
CA ASP A 10 -6.40 -8.20 -13.20
C ASP A 10 -6.81 -9.58 -13.75
N HIS A 11 -6.14 -10.63 -13.32
CA HIS A 11 -6.45 -12.00 -13.72
C HIS A 11 -7.28 -12.74 -12.68
N GLY A 12 -7.77 -12.06 -11.66
CA GLY A 12 -8.55 -12.67 -10.59
C GLY A 12 -7.71 -13.44 -9.59
N LYS A 13 -6.39 -13.29 -9.61
CA LYS A 13 -5.49 -13.98 -8.68
C LYS A 13 -5.23 -13.12 -7.45
N GLU A 14 -5.31 -13.75 -6.29
CA GLU A 14 -4.89 -13.11 -5.06
C GLU A 14 -3.38 -12.93 -5.06
N PHE A 15 -2.93 -11.80 -4.54
CA PHE A 15 -1.50 -11.53 -4.40
C PHE A 15 -1.21 -10.95 -3.02
N LEU A 16 0.02 -11.15 -2.61
CA LEU A 16 0.60 -10.50 -1.45
C LEU A 16 2.02 -10.12 -1.84
N GLU A 17 2.31 -8.84 -1.83
CA GLU A 17 3.62 -8.35 -2.25
C GLU A 17 4.21 -7.44 -1.19
N PHE A 18 5.47 -7.69 -0.86
CA PHE A 18 6.22 -6.85 0.06
C PHE A 18 6.96 -5.79 -0.75
N THR A 19 6.82 -4.54 -0.36
CA THR A 19 7.48 -3.43 -1.03
C THR A 19 7.77 -2.32 -0.04
N SER A 20 8.24 -1.19 -0.57
CA SER A 20 8.43 0.02 0.23
C SER A 20 7.65 1.17 -0.37
N THR A 21 7.15 2.04 0.48
CA THR A 21 6.54 3.27 0.00
C THR A 21 7.62 4.19 -0.55
N LEU A 22 7.35 4.76 -1.73
CA LEU A 22 8.18 5.81 -2.31
C LEU A 22 7.77 7.17 -1.77
N ASN A 23 6.50 7.29 -1.43
CA ASN A 23 5.93 8.50 -0.85
C ASN A 23 4.75 8.09 0.02
N LEU A 24 4.56 8.76 1.13
CA LEU A 24 3.47 8.49 2.06
C LEU A 24 2.93 9.80 2.59
N SER A 25 1.61 9.98 2.50
CA SER A 25 0.91 11.13 3.05
C SER A 25 -0.28 10.66 3.89
N ALA A 26 -0.95 11.58 4.55
CA ALA A 26 -2.15 11.24 5.32
C ALA A 26 -3.27 10.67 4.46
N GLY A 27 -3.31 11.02 3.18
CA GLY A 27 -4.40 10.61 2.27
C GLY A 27 -4.05 9.46 1.34
N GLY A 28 -2.78 9.08 1.21
CA GLY A 28 -2.41 8.03 0.27
C GLY A 28 -0.94 7.71 0.24
N ALA A 29 -0.56 6.90 -0.74
CA ALA A 29 0.82 6.44 -0.87
C ALA A 29 1.16 6.20 -2.34
N LEU A 30 2.46 6.19 -2.64
CA LEU A 30 3.00 5.77 -3.92
C LEU A 30 3.87 4.55 -3.67
N LEU A 31 3.59 3.46 -4.38
CA LEU A 31 4.29 2.19 -4.23
C LEU A 31 4.93 1.78 -5.54
N ALA A 32 6.10 1.14 -5.47
CA ALA A 32 6.71 0.47 -6.60
C ALA A 32 6.35 -1.01 -6.53
N MET A 33 5.55 -1.49 -7.49
CA MET A 33 5.03 -2.85 -7.49
C MET A 33 5.54 -3.61 -8.70
N ARG A 34 5.53 -4.93 -8.61
CA ARG A 34 6.02 -5.79 -9.69
C ARG A 34 4.96 -6.11 -10.73
N ARG A 35 3.71 -5.74 -10.48
CA ARG A 35 2.59 -6.08 -11.35
C ARG A 35 1.73 -4.87 -11.61
N PRO A 36 1.07 -4.83 -12.78
CA PRO A 36 0.02 -3.84 -12.98
C PRO A 36 -1.25 -4.27 -12.26
N ILE A 37 -2.15 -3.31 -12.06
CA ILE A 37 -3.48 -3.56 -11.53
C ILE A 37 -4.42 -2.53 -12.14
N ALA A 38 -5.70 -2.86 -12.25
CA ALA A 38 -6.67 -1.93 -12.81
C ALA A 38 -6.87 -0.72 -11.90
N PRO A 39 -6.97 0.49 -12.47
CA PRO A 39 -7.42 1.64 -11.69
C PRO A 39 -8.79 1.34 -11.06
N ALA A 40 -9.03 1.93 -9.92
CA ALA A 40 -10.20 1.71 -9.07
C ALA A 40 -10.19 0.37 -8.32
N ALA A 41 -9.20 -0.49 -8.51
CA ALA A 41 -9.07 -1.70 -7.71
C ALA A 41 -8.86 -1.33 -6.24
N GLU A 42 -9.41 -2.14 -5.36
CA GLU A 42 -9.21 -1.98 -3.93
C GLU A 42 -8.15 -2.95 -3.44
N VAL A 43 -7.25 -2.46 -2.61
CA VAL A 43 -6.17 -3.25 -2.04
C VAL A 43 -6.10 -2.96 -0.54
N LEU A 44 -5.51 -3.89 0.19
CA LEU A 44 -5.26 -3.72 1.60
C LEU A 44 -3.75 -3.58 1.80
N LEU A 45 -3.34 -2.49 2.42
CA LEU A 45 -1.96 -2.26 2.80
C LEU A 45 -1.79 -2.63 4.26
N GLU A 46 -0.69 -3.30 4.58
CA GLU A 46 -0.38 -3.69 5.95
C GLU A 46 1.01 -3.24 6.31
N ILE A 47 1.13 -2.55 7.44
CA ILE A 47 2.41 -2.15 7.99
C ILE A 47 2.86 -3.25 8.94
N PRO A 48 4.01 -3.91 8.69
CA PRO A 48 4.48 -4.96 9.57
C PRO A 48 4.82 -4.42 10.97
N ALA A 49 4.41 -5.15 11.99
CA ALA A 49 4.65 -4.73 13.37
C ALA A 49 6.07 -5.03 13.82
N ALA A 50 6.59 -6.18 13.45
CA ALA A 50 7.93 -6.62 13.84
C ALA A 50 8.90 -6.41 12.68
N PRO A 51 10.18 -6.23 12.95
CA PRO A 51 10.81 -6.17 14.26
C PRO A 51 10.94 -4.77 14.86
N LEU A 52 10.19 -3.79 14.34
CA LEU A 52 10.37 -2.39 14.74
C LEU A 52 9.50 -2.07 15.96
N PRO A 53 10.11 -1.81 17.14
CA PRO A 53 9.32 -1.53 18.35
C PRO A 53 8.33 -0.38 18.21
N ARG A 54 8.66 0.61 17.40
CA ARG A 54 7.76 1.75 17.16
C ARG A 54 6.44 1.31 16.55
N LEU A 55 6.49 0.33 15.64
CA LEU A 55 5.30 -0.11 14.93
C LEU A 55 4.37 -0.90 15.83
N SER A 56 4.88 -1.52 16.89
CA SER A 56 4.05 -2.25 17.83
C SER A 56 3.11 -1.33 18.61
N GLN A 57 3.41 -0.02 18.64
CA GLN A 57 2.60 0.98 19.31
C GLN A 57 1.57 1.64 18.37
N VAL A 58 1.66 1.35 17.07
CA VAL A 58 0.73 1.90 16.08
C VAL A 58 -0.60 1.17 16.23
N PRO A 59 -1.73 1.89 16.38
CA PRO A 59 -3.03 1.25 16.44
C PRO A 59 -3.29 0.37 15.23
N GLU A 60 -3.99 -0.74 15.43
CA GLU A 60 -4.20 -1.72 14.38
C GLU A 60 -4.90 -1.12 13.17
N PHE A 61 -5.84 -0.20 13.36
CA PHE A 61 -6.54 0.42 12.23
C PHE A 61 -5.63 1.26 11.35
N ILE A 62 -4.47 1.69 11.86
CA ILE A 62 -3.47 2.41 11.08
C ILE A 62 -2.57 1.41 10.34
N ARG A 63 -2.36 0.24 10.93
CA ARG A 63 -1.49 -0.78 10.34
C ARG A 63 -2.15 -1.55 9.20
N ARG A 64 -3.46 -1.47 9.10
CA ARG A 64 -4.24 -2.05 8.00
C ARG A 64 -4.97 -0.93 7.31
N LEU A 65 -4.56 -0.64 6.09
CA LEU A 65 -5.02 0.54 5.36
C LEU A 65 -5.71 0.11 4.07
N PRO A 66 -7.05 0.02 4.08
CA PRO A 66 -7.77 -0.15 2.82
C PRO A 66 -7.51 1.04 1.92
N ALA A 67 -7.18 0.78 0.66
CA ALA A 67 -6.82 1.82 -0.29
C ALA A 67 -7.37 1.50 -1.67
N LYS A 68 -7.54 2.55 -2.46
CA LYS A 68 -8.00 2.44 -3.84
C LYS A 68 -6.87 2.87 -4.76
N VAL A 69 -6.66 2.10 -5.81
CA VAL A 69 -5.66 2.44 -6.83
C VAL A 69 -6.22 3.55 -7.70
N LEU A 70 -5.55 4.68 -7.72
CA LEU A 70 -5.95 5.82 -8.54
C LEU A 70 -5.33 5.75 -9.92
N ARG A 71 -4.07 5.33 -9.99
CA ARG A 71 -3.30 5.37 -11.20
C ARG A 71 -2.15 4.36 -11.10
N VAL A 72 -1.82 3.74 -12.23
CA VAL A 72 -0.66 2.87 -12.36
C VAL A 72 0.18 3.41 -13.50
N THR A 73 1.45 3.70 -13.23
CA THR A 73 2.37 4.24 -14.21
C THR A 73 3.51 3.25 -14.42
N PRO A 74 3.71 2.72 -15.64
CA PRO A 74 4.85 1.86 -15.92
C PRO A 74 6.17 2.60 -15.73
N SER A 75 7.15 1.90 -15.24
CA SER A 75 8.50 2.38 -15.03
C SER A 75 9.48 1.32 -15.58
N GLU A 76 10.78 1.60 -15.57
CA GLU A 76 11.77 0.69 -16.14
C GLU A 76 11.71 -0.73 -15.56
N SER A 77 11.53 -0.84 -14.26
CA SER A 77 11.60 -2.14 -13.58
C SER A 77 10.41 -2.40 -12.68
N ALA A 78 9.39 -1.54 -12.74
CA ALA A 78 8.27 -1.63 -11.80
C ALA A 78 7.04 -0.93 -12.37
N TYR A 79 5.94 -1.03 -11.61
CA TYR A 79 4.72 -0.28 -11.85
C TYR A 79 4.50 0.61 -10.63
N LEU A 80 4.34 1.90 -10.86
CA LEU A 80 4.12 2.85 -9.76
C LEU A 80 2.62 2.96 -9.52
N TRP A 81 2.19 2.49 -8.35
CA TRP A 81 0.78 2.55 -7.96
C TRP A 81 0.57 3.77 -7.07
N ALA A 82 -0.26 4.70 -7.54
CA ALA A 82 -0.71 5.82 -6.73
C ALA A 82 -2.00 5.41 -6.04
N LEU A 83 -2.01 5.43 -4.72
CA LEU A 83 -3.10 4.93 -3.90
C LEU A 83 -3.71 6.04 -3.07
N ARG A 84 -5.02 5.96 -2.88
CA ARG A 84 -5.76 6.81 -1.94
C ARG A 84 -6.28 5.94 -0.81
N PHE A 85 -6.00 6.32 0.43
CA PHE A 85 -6.55 5.63 1.59
C PHE A 85 -8.05 5.88 1.70
N ARG A 86 -8.79 4.87 2.14
CA ARG A 86 -10.22 5.03 2.38
C ARG A 86 -10.48 6.05 3.49
N HIS A 87 -9.61 6.08 4.48
CA HIS A 87 -9.67 7.04 5.59
C HIS A 87 -8.32 7.71 5.72
N ARG A 88 -8.31 9.00 6.06
CA ARG A 88 -7.06 9.69 6.30
C ARG A 88 -6.35 9.08 7.50
N VAL A 89 -5.02 9.00 7.40
CA VAL A 89 -4.18 8.44 8.44
C VAL A 89 -3.56 9.59 9.23
N PRO A 90 -3.63 9.56 10.57
CA PRO A 90 -2.90 10.56 11.35
C PRO A 90 -1.40 10.27 11.23
N LEU A 91 -0.67 11.18 10.59
CA LEU A 91 0.78 11.11 10.49
C LEU A 91 1.37 11.95 11.62
N GLY A 92 2.34 11.41 12.29
CA GLY A 92 2.94 12.09 13.44
C GLY A 92 2.97 11.22 14.68
N TRP A 93 2.62 9.94 14.51
CA TRP A 93 2.78 8.96 15.59
C TRP A 93 4.24 8.62 15.85
#